data_8eaca4339ae969296af0ce2ed8c9bed2
#
_entry.id   8eaca4339ae969296af0ce2ed8c9bed2
#
_cell.length_a   1.000
_cell.length_b   1.000
_cell.length_c   1.000
_cell.angle_alpha   90.00
_cell.angle_beta   90.00
_cell.angle_gamma   90.00
#
_symmetry.space_group_name_H-M   'P 1'
#
loop_
_entity.id
_entity.type
_entity.pdbx_description
1 polymer ?
#
loop_
_entity_poly.entity_id
_entity_poly.type
_entity_poly.pdbx_seq_one_letter_code
_entity_poly.pdbx_strand_id
1 'polypeptide(L)'
;MLFQTFDDKEECISVFAKNRLIKSLPPNLSRTWSYAEYLKGHDIQYAQLYCKGQSLNEVCPTHIEKEWEKVNNKLKAFYRASQEAKLDLSEHCFFDMVPEAFLKDYAAVKNKICNYVFQNYQKPLTYDFSLELAKVLTEIKNRKLNIDEGALNNRLAEYKVREFVKKIRRTPAYISYDAFKTKTGRLSTFSSSFPILTMHKDYRKVITPNNDWLVEFDFNAAELRVMLGLLGLQQPKEDIHEWNMKNVFEGVTDRKIAKKNIFAWLYGSKKDKNIESVYNRAAIKQKYWDGQYVNTIFNRQIEADDFHSINYTIQSTAADLFLRQMIKVWKLLEGKKSYVAFSLHDSLIIDFSDEDQQMINEIKEVFANTSLGKFKVSANAGKNFGEMRKLNIH
;
A
#
# COMPACT_ATOMS: atom_id res chain seq x y z
N MET A 1 -5.94 4.82 28.05
CA MET A 1 -6.19 3.44 28.52
C MET A 1 -5.91 2.46 27.40
N LEU A 2 -5.20 1.34 27.70
CA LEU A 2 -4.94 0.25 26.75
C LEU A 2 -6.22 -0.56 26.52
N PHE A 3 -6.49 -0.93 25.27
CA PHE A 3 -7.67 -1.70 24.85
C PHE A 3 -7.36 -2.58 23.64
N GLN A 4 -8.26 -3.48 23.28
CA GLN A 4 -8.21 -4.22 22.02
C GLN A 4 -9.53 -4.09 21.28
N THR A 5 -9.44 -4.06 19.96
CA THR A 5 -10.60 -4.09 19.07
C THR A 5 -10.81 -5.52 18.57
N PHE A 6 -12.06 -5.90 18.42
CA PHE A 6 -12.51 -7.17 17.85
C PHE A 6 -13.43 -6.92 16.66
N ASP A 7 -13.05 -5.96 15.86
CA ASP A 7 -13.72 -5.63 14.64
C ASP A 7 -12.78 -5.93 13.47
N ASP A 8 -13.23 -6.70 12.51
CA ASP A 8 -12.56 -6.94 11.25
C ASP A 8 -13.38 -6.45 10.05
N LYS A 9 -14.53 -5.79 10.33
CA LYS A 9 -15.42 -5.12 9.41
C LYS A 9 -15.70 -3.68 9.89
N GLU A 10 -16.24 -2.87 9.00
CA GLU A 10 -16.57 -1.47 9.28
C GLU A 10 -17.70 -1.30 10.32
N GLU A 11 -18.63 -2.25 10.37
CA GLU A 11 -19.87 -2.16 11.13
C GLU A 11 -19.81 -2.76 12.55
N CYS A 12 -18.80 -3.56 12.81
CA CYS A 12 -18.69 -4.31 14.04
C CYS A 12 -17.89 -3.53 15.08
N ILE A 13 -18.53 -3.01 16.11
CA ILE A 13 -17.86 -2.34 17.22
C ILE A 13 -17.85 -3.25 18.44
N SER A 14 -16.69 -3.83 18.73
CA SER A 14 -16.47 -4.61 19.95
C SER A 14 -15.08 -4.31 20.51
N VAL A 15 -15.05 -3.79 21.73
CA VAL A 15 -13.83 -3.31 22.38
C VAL A 15 -13.65 -4.01 23.71
N PHE A 16 -12.46 -4.59 23.93
CA PHE A 16 -12.04 -5.08 25.22
C PHE A 16 -11.27 -3.99 25.97
N ALA A 17 -11.87 -3.48 27.04
CA ALA A 17 -11.26 -2.51 27.92
C ALA A 17 -11.66 -2.78 29.38
N LYS A 18 -10.78 -2.50 30.34
CA LYS A 18 -11.02 -2.74 31.78
C LYS A 18 -11.55 -4.15 32.09
N ASN A 19 -10.97 -5.18 31.45
CA ASN A 19 -11.37 -6.58 31.57
C ASN A 19 -12.82 -6.91 31.14
N ARG A 20 -13.45 -6.08 30.31
CA ARG A 20 -14.81 -6.28 29.82
C ARG A 20 -14.87 -6.07 28.31
N LEU A 21 -15.74 -6.82 27.64
CA LEU A 21 -16.16 -6.54 26.27
C LEU A 21 -17.28 -5.49 26.30
N ILE A 22 -17.13 -4.45 25.48
CA ILE A 22 -18.03 -3.30 25.44
C ILE A 22 -18.39 -3.08 23.97
N LYS A 23 -19.67 -2.91 23.67
CA LYS A 23 -20.19 -2.66 22.32
C LYS A 23 -20.23 -1.14 21.96
N SER A 24 -19.49 -0.32 22.66
CA SER A 24 -19.34 1.11 22.41
C SER A 24 -17.94 1.55 22.76
N LEU A 25 -17.51 2.69 22.22
CA LEU A 25 -16.18 3.24 22.54
C LEU A 25 -16.22 3.97 23.89
N PRO A 26 -15.53 3.48 24.92
CA PRO A 26 -15.42 4.21 26.19
C PRO A 26 -14.57 5.47 25.99
N PRO A 27 -14.77 6.52 26.82
CA PRO A 27 -13.87 7.66 26.83
C PRO A 27 -12.46 7.26 27.32
N ASN A 28 -11.44 8.03 26.90
CA ASN A 28 -10.04 7.86 27.31
C ASN A 28 -9.32 6.58 26.79
N LEU A 29 -9.77 6.01 25.70
CA LEU A 29 -9.00 5.02 24.94
C LEU A 29 -7.77 5.70 24.32
N SER A 30 -6.58 5.13 24.46
CA SER A 30 -5.35 5.77 24.00
C SER A 30 -4.36 4.85 23.31
N ARG A 31 -4.43 3.54 23.54
CA ARG A 31 -3.45 2.59 23.02
C ARG A 31 -4.11 1.26 22.65
N THR A 32 -3.83 0.75 21.46
CA THR A 32 -4.29 -0.56 20.97
C THR A 32 -3.27 -1.18 20.04
N TRP A 33 -3.55 -2.37 19.50
CA TRP A 33 -2.64 -3.06 18.58
C TRP A 33 -2.62 -2.42 17.19
N SER A 34 -3.77 -2.32 16.52
CA SER A 34 -3.88 -1.85 15.14
C SER A 34 -5.02 -0.87 14.95
N TYR A 35 -4.95 -0.09 13.87
CA TYR A 35 -5.99 0.85 13.48
C TYR A 35 -7.29 0.12 13.10
N ALA A 36 -8.42 0.70 13.49
CA ALA A 36 -9.75 0.37 13.00
C ALA A 36 -10.48 1.68 12.64
N GLU A 37 -11.32 1.67 11.61
CA GLU A 37 -11.88 2.89 11.03
C GLU A 37 -12.78 3.66 12.00
N TYR A 38 -13.57 2.97 12.81
CA TYR A 38 -14.42 3.60 13.86
C TYR A 38 -13.61 4.29 14.97
N LEU A 39 -12.28 4.16 14.99
CA LEU A 39 -11.38 4.92 15.85
C LEU A 39 -10.94 6.26 15.21
N LYS A 40 -11.42 6.58 14.01
CA LYS A 40 -11.16 7.85 13.33
C LYS A 40 -11.63 9.01 14.25
N GLY A 41 -10.77 10.02 14.41
CA GLY A 41 -11.04 11.17 15.29
C GLY A 41 -10.62 11.01 16.75
N HIS A 42 -10.15 9.83 17.17
CA HIS A 42 -9.59 9.62 18.51
C HIS A 42 -8.05 9.67 18.46
N ASP A 43 -7.44 10.27 19.51
CA ASP A 43 -5.97 10.27 19.67
C ASP A 43 -5.50 8.93 20.24
N ILE A 44 -5.29 7.97 19.35
CA ILE A 44 -4.92 6.59 19.70
C ILE A 44 -3.57 6.25 19.10
N GLN A 45 -2.72 5.61 19.91
CA GLN A 45 -1.44 5.06 19.49
C GLN A 45 -1.59 3.56 19.17
N TYR A 46 -0.92 3.11 18.10
CA TYR A 46 -1.02 1.75 17.57
C TYR A 46 0.31 1.01 17.72
N ALA A 47 0.35 -0.05 18.55
CA ALA A 47 1.55 -0.80 18.86
C ALA A 47 2.19 -1.43 17.60
N GLN A 48 1.39 -1.90 16.65
CA GLN A 48 1.90 -2.45 15.39
C GLN A 48 2.78 -1.45 14.62
N LEU A 49 2.48 -0.16 14.69
CA LEU A 49 3.29 0.87 14.04
C LEU A 49 4.59 1.15 14.81
N TYR A 50 4.60 1.01 16.15
CA TYR A 50 5.81 1.11 16.98
C TYR A 50 6.82 0.02 16.64
N CYS A 51 6.37 -1.21 16.41
CA CYS A 51 7.23 -2.33 16.02
C CYS A 51 7.37 -2.49 14.50
N LYS A 52 7.15 -1.41 13.72
CA LYS A 52 7.34 -1.38 12.26
C LYS A 52 6.60 -2.51 11.52
N GLY A 53 5.38 -2.82 11.96
CA GLY A 53 4.52 -3.83 11.33
C GLY A 53 4.81 -5.28 11.71
N GLN A 54 5.75 -5.55 12.61
CA GLN A 54 5.98 -6.90 13.13
C GLN A 54 4.68 -7.48 13.67
N SER A 55 4.51 -8.79 13.53
CA SER A 55 3.34 -9.51 14.05
C SER A 55 3.42 -9.69 15.57
N LEU A 56 2.27 -10.01 16.19
CA LEU A 56 2.22 -10.35 17.60
C LEU A 56 3.15 -11.54 17.97
N ASN A 57 3.36 -12.48 17.04
CA ASN A 57 4.28 -13.59 17.27
C ASN A 57 5.75 -13.15 17.34
N GLU A 58 6.14 -12.20 16.47
CA GLU A 58 7.52 -11.73 16.39
C GLU A 58 7.92 -10.85 17.57
N VAL A 59 6.96 -10.11 18.14
CA VAL A 59 7.22 -9.19 19.27
C VAL A 59 6.84 -9.76 20.63
N CYS A 60 6.31 -10.98 20.67
CA CYS A 60 5.86 -11.62 21.91
C CYS A 60 7.06 -11.88 22.81
N PRO A 61 7.10 -11.35 24.05
CA PRO A 61 8.19 -11.64 24.97
C PRO A 61 8.13 -13.08 25.47
N THR A 62 9.30 -13.69 25.71
CA THR A 62 9.45 -15.12 26.06
C THR A 62 8.61 -15.55 27.27
N HIS A 63 8.45 -14.67 28.26
CA HIS A 63 7.66 -14.99 29.46
C HIS A 63 6.14 -15.03 29.21
N ILE A 64 5.65 -14.55 28.07
CA ILE A 64 4.22 -14.61 27.67
C ILE A 64 4.00 -15.61 26.53
N GLU A 65 5.05 -16.11 25.89
CA GLU A 65 5.00 -16.91 24.67
C GLU A 65 4.06 -18.13 24.79
N LYS A 66 4.14 -18.89 25.90
CA LYS A 66 3.27 -20.05 26.13
C LYS A 66 1.78 -19.66 26.23
N GLU A 67 1.48 -18.54 26.91
CA GLU A 67 0.11 -18.06 27.03
C GLU A 67 -0.39 -17.61 25.63
N TRP A 68 0.47 -16.90 24.88
CA TRP A 68 0.15 -16.44 23.54
C TRP A 68 -0.09 -17.59 22.57
N GLU A 69 0.79 -18.59 22.53
CA GLU A 69 0.61 -19.78 21.69
C GLU A 69 -0.71 -20.48 21.95
N LYS A 70 -1.07 -20.67 23.23
CA LYS A 70 -2.33 -21.30 23.63
C LYS A 70 -3.54 -20.56 23.06
N VAL A 71 -3.64 -19.24 23.26
CA VAL A 71 -4.80 -18.47 22.80
C VAL A 71 -4.79 -18.29 21.29
N ASN A 72 -3.63 -18.11 20.67
CA ASN A 72 -3.49 -17.97 19.23
C ASN A 72 -3.85 -19.26 18.47
N ASN A 73 -3.44 -20.43 18.98
CA ASN A 73 -3.81 -21.72 18.39
C ASN A 73 -5.32 -21.99 18.50
N LYS A 74 -5.95 -21.58 19.59
CA LYS A 74 -7.39 -21.68 19.77
C LYS A 74 -8.14 -20.71 18.81
N LEU A 75 -7.66 -19.48 18.63
CA LEU A 75 -8.22 -18.56 17.65
C LEU A 75 -8.14 -19.13 16.21
N LYS A 76 -6.99 -19.69 15.84
CA LYS A 76 -6.81 -20.38 14.54
C LYS A 76 -7.76 -21.58 14.37
N ALA A 77 -8.11 -22.28 15.46
CA ALA A 77 -9.06 -23.37 15.40
C ALA A 77 -10.49 -22.84 15.11
N PHE A 78 -10.91 -21.75 15.76
CA PHE A 78 -12.20 -21.11 15.44
C PHE A 78 -12.25 -20.64 13.98
N TYR A 79 -11.17 -20.02 13.50
CA TYR A 79 -11.09 -19.57 12.10
C TYR A 79 -11.22 -20.74 11.11
N ARG A 80 -10.53 -21.88 11.37
CA ARG A 80 -10.65 -23.09 10.55
C ARG A 80 -12.06 -23.66 10.58
N ALA A 81 -12.70 -23.72 11.75
CA ALA A 81 -14.08 -24.18 11.87
C ALA A 81 -15.06 -23.32 11.07
N SER A 82 -14.88 -22.00 11.08
CA SER A 82 -15.69 -21.08 10.26
C SER A 82 -15.50 -21.33 8.75
N GLN A 83 -14.27 -21.61 8.32
CA GLN A 83 -13.97 -21.96 6.93
C GLN A 83 -14.60 -23.30 6.51
N GLU A 84 -14.51 -24.33 7.37
CA GLU A 84 -15.13 -25.65 7.15
C GLU A 84 -16.65 -25.55 7.09
N ALA A 85 -17.24 -24.69 7.91
CA ALA A 85 -18.66 -24.34 7.86
C ALA A 85 -19.06 -23.49 6.64
N LYS A 86 -18.11 -23.12 5.80
CA LYS A 86 -18.28 -22.27 4.60
C LYS A 86 -18.91 -20.91 4.90
N LEU A 87 -18.62 -20.34 6.06
CA LEU A 87 -19.06 -19.00 6.41
C LEU A 87 -18.30 -17.97 5.57
N ASP A 88 -19.01 -16.99 5.05
CA ASP A 88 -18.40 -15.91 4.29
C ASP A 88 -17.79 -14.86 5.23
N LEU A 89 -16.51 -15.08 5.55
CA LEU A 89 -15.76 -14.16 6.40
C LEU A 89 -15.38 -12.84 5.69
N SER A 90 -15.73 -12.66 4.42
CA SER A 90 -15.61 -11.38 3.75
C SER A 90 -16.79 -10.44 4.04
N GLU A 91 -17.95 -11.00 4.34
CA GLU A 91 -19.19 -10.26 4.62
C GLU A 91 -19.54 -10.20 6.13
N HIS A 92 -19.02 -11.13 6.94
CA HIS A 92 -19.36 -11.25 8.35
C HIS A 92 -18.15 -11.05 9.25
N CYS A 93 -18.35 -10.36 10.38
CA CYS A 93 -17.30 -10.20 11.40
C CYS A 93 -16.99 -11.55 12.05
N PHE A 94 -15.76 -12.02 11.89
CA PHE A 94 -15.29 -13.27 12.48
C PHE A 94 -15.45 -13.31 13.99
N PHE A 95 -15.19 -12.20 14.66
CA PHE A 95 -15.20 -12.14 16.13
C PHE A 95 -16.59 -12.27 16.74
N ASP A 96 -17.66 -11.96 16.00
CA ASP A 96 -19.04 -12.19 16.44
C ASP A 96 -19.38 -13.70 16.58
N MET A 97 -18.62 -14.55 15.90
CA MET A 97 -18.79 -16.00 15.90
C MET A 97 -17.90 -16.70 16.94
N VAL A 98 -17.10 -15.96 17.69
CA VAL A 98 -16.16 -16.48 18.67
C VAL A 98 -16.71 -16.27 20.08
N PRO A 99 -16.67 -17.29 20.99
CA PRO A 99 -17.20 -17.15 22.34
C PRO A 99 -16.57 -16.00 23.13
N GLU A 100 -17.42 -15.17 23.76
CA GLU A 100 -17.00 -13.98 24.50
C GLU A 100 -15.97 -14.30 25.61
N ALA A 101 -16.15 -15.39 26.33
CA ALA A 101 -15.20 -15.81 27.37
C ALA A 101 -13.79 -16.00 26.80
N PHE A 102 -13.67 -16.62 25.62
CA PHE A 102 -12.39 -16.79 24.95
C PHE A 102 -11.83 -15.45 24.44
N LEU A 103 -12.67 -14.57 23.90
CA LEU A 103 -12.23 -13.25 23.43
C LEU A 103 -11.64 -12.40 24.57
N LYS A 104 -12.18 -12.52 25.79
CA LYS A 104 -11.62 -11.87 26.99
C LYS A 104 -10.21 -12.39 27.31
N ASP A 105 -10.03 -13.71 27.31
CA ASP A 105 -8.71 -14.31 27.54
C ASP A 105 -7.70 -13.90 26.45
N TYR A 106 -8.10 -13.98 25.19
CA TYR A 106 -7.27 -13.58 24.06
C TYR A 106 -6.86 -12.11 24.15
N ALA A 107 -7.82 -11.21 24.43
CA ALA A 107 -7.55 -9.79 24.60
C ALA A 107 -6.63 -9.48 25.77
N ALA A 108 -6.77 -10.18 26.87
CA ALA A 108 -5.90 -9.99 28.03
C ALA A 108 -4.44 -10.31 27.70
N VAL A 109 -4.19 -11.43 27.00
CA VAL A 109 -2.84 -11.79 26.55
C VAL A 109 -2.33 -10.80 25.49
N LYS A 110 -3.16 -10.44 24.52
CA LYS A 110 -2.82 -9.43 23.50
C LYS A 110 -2.47 -8.07 24.11
N ASN A 111 -3.17 -7.66 25.20
CA ASN A 111 -2.84 -6.46 25.95
C ASN A 111 -1.47 -6.52 26.62
N LYS A 112 -1.05 -7.69 27.14
CA LYS A 112 0.29 -7.87 27.74
C LYS A 112 1.37 -7.62 26.67
N ILE A 113 1.21 -8.21 25.47
CA ILE A 113 2.14 -8.02 24.33
C ILE A 113 2.13 -6.56 23.88
N CYS A 114 0.96 -5.96 23.73
CA CYS A 114 0.80 -4.57 23.34
C CYS A 114 1.51 -3.60 24.30
N ASN A 115 1.35 -3.85 25.62
CA ASN A 115 2.03 -3.05 26.64
C ASN A 115 3.55 -3.22 26.59
N TYR A 116 4.03 -4.44 26.36
CA TYR A 116 5.46 -4.71 26.17
C TYR A 116 6.03 -3.90 24.99
N VAL A 117 5.31 -3.85 23.86
CA VAL A 117 5.74 -3.03 22.71
C VAL A 117 5.85 -1.56 23.09
N PHE A 118 4.85 -0.97 23.74
CA PHE A 118 4.90 0.44 24.16
C PHE A 118 5.98 0.75 25.20
N GLN A 119 6.43 -0.24 25.96
CA GLN A 119 7.49 -0.06 26.96
C GLN A 119 8.89 -0.23 26.39
N ASN A 120 9.06 -1.05 25.33
CA ASN A 120 10.37 -1.45 24.84
C ASN A 120 10.70 -0.92 23.44
N TYR A 121 9.72 -0.40 22.69
CA TYR A 121 9.91 0.17 21.36
C TYR A 121 9.72 1.68 21.40
N GLN A 122 10.63 2.40 20.77
CA GLN A 122 10.48 3.84 20.58
C GLN A 122 9.53 4.16 19.44
N LYS A 123 8.80 5.29 19.54
CA LYS A 123 7.97 5.79 18.44
C LYS A 123 8.85 6.06 17.22
N PRO A 124 8.65 5.37 16.08
CA PRO A 124 9.48 5.58 14.89
C PRO A 124 9.25 6.96 14.30
N LEU A 125 10.29 7.54 13.68
CA LEU A 125 10.18 8.81 12.94
C LEU A 125 9.13 8.76 11.81
N THR A 126 8.87 7.56 11.28
CA THR A 126 7.86 7.32 10.23
C THR A 126 6.45 7.06 10.78
N TYR A 127 6.23 7.15 12.10
CA TYR A 127 4.97 6.77 12.73
C TYR A 127 3.75 7.50 12.14
N ASP A 128 3.82 8.82 12.03
CA ASP A 128 2.69 9.63 11.58
C ASP A 128 2.35 9.36 10.10
N PHE A 129 3.38 9.15 9.25
CA PHE A 129 3.20 8.67 7.89
C PHE A 129 2.56 7.27 7.85
N SER A 130 3.05 6.35 8.66
CA SER A 130 2.52 4.98 8.73
C SER A 130 1.07 4.94 9.23
N LEU A 131 0.70 5.84 10.13
CA LEU A 131 -0.68 6.00 10.61
C LEU A 131 -1.62 6.50 9.51
N GLU A 132 -1.24 7.54 8.78
CA GLU A 132 -2.05 8.04 7.67
C GLU A 132 -2.17 6.97 6.56
N LEU A 133 -1.08 6.25 6.29
CA LEU A 133 -1.12 5.13 5.35
C LEU A 133 -2.07 4.02 5.83
N ALA A 134 -2.04 3.65 7.11
CA ALA A 134 -2.94 2.64 7.67
C ALA A 134 -4.42 3.02 7.50
N LYS A 135 -4.76 4.32 7.65
CA LYS A 135 -6.12 4.83 7.41
C LYS A 135 -6.55 4.60 5.96
N VAL A 136 -5.73 5.04 4.99
CA VAL A 136 -6.01 4.85 3.56
C VAL A 136 -6.16 3.37 3.21
N LEU A 137 -5.23 2.53 3.67
CA LEU A 137 -5.26 1.10 3.37
C LEU A 137 -6.45 0.37 4.02
N THR A 138 -6.91 0.85 5.18
CA THR A 138 -8.12 0.32 5.84
C THR A 138 -9.37 0.69 5.05
N GLU A 139 -9.48 1.92 4.57
CA GLU A 139 -10.60 2.34 3.72
C GLU A 139 -10.64 1.53 2.42
N ILE A 140 -9.49 1.33 1.75
CA ILE A 140 -9.41 0.46 0.56
C ILE A 140 -9.85 -0.97 0.89
N LYS A 141 -9.41 -1.50 2.03
CA LYS A 141 -9.75 -2.86 2.47
C LYS A 141 -11.26 -3.04 2.71
N ASN A 142 -11.94 -2.01 3.19
CA ASN A 142 -13.36 -2.08 3.51
C ASN A 142 -14.27 -1.86 2.28
N ARG A 143 -13.71 -1.39 1.15
CA ARG A 143 -14.46 -1.15 -0.09
C ARG A 143 -14.44 -2.36 -1.01
N LYS A 144 -15.64 -2.87 -1.33
CA LYS A 144 -15.81 -3.98 -2.26
C LYS A 144 -15.56 -3.54 -3.70
N LEU A 145 -14.74 -4.29 -4.42
CA LEU A 145 -14.55 -4.09 -5.86
C LEU A 145 -15.81 -4.50 -6.63
N ASN A 146 -16.14 -3.74 -7.65
CA ASN A 146 -17.15 -4.13 -8.62
C ASN A 146 -16.49 -5.02 -9.69
N ILE A 147 -16.83 -6.33 -9.67
CA ILE A 147 -16.23 -7.35 -10.53
C ILE A 147 -17.24 -7.84 -11.56
N ASP A 148 -16.97 -7.53 -12.83
CA ASP A 148 -17.70 -8.10 -13.96
C ASP A 148 -17.05 -9.42 -14.41
N GLU A 149 -17.55 -10.53 -13.90
CA GLU A 149 -17.08 -11.86 -14.30
C GLU A 149 -17.35 -12.16 -15.78
N GLY A 150 -18.38 -11.54 -16.36
CA GLY A 150 -18.79 -11.71 -17.76
C GLY A 150 -17.81 -11.09 -18.76
N ALA A 151 -17.00 -10.13 -18.34
CA ALA A 151 -16.04 -9.45 -19.20
C ALA A 151 -15.03 -10.37 -19.91
N LEU A 152 -14.82 -11.59 -19.40
CA LEU A 152 -13.91 -12.59 -19.98
C LEU A 152 -14.60 -13.76 -20.67
N ASN A 153 -15.95 -13.77 -20.79
CA ASN A 153 -16.69 -14.91 -21.32
C ASN A 153 -16.28 -15.33 -22.73
N ASN A 154 -15.93 -14.39 -23.60
CA ASN A 154 -15.44 -14.63 -24.94
C ASN A 154 -14.05 -15.31 -25.01
N ARG A 155 -13.34 -15.40 -23.89
CA ARG A 155 -12.00 -15.98 -23.76
C ARG A 155 -11.96 -17.24 -22.90
N LEU A 156 -13.08 -17.78 -22.47
CA LEU A 156 -13.13 -18.98 -21.62
C LEU A 156 -12.61 -20.25 -22.31
N ALA A 157 -12.41 -20.25 -23.63
CA ALA A 157 -11.67 -21.30 -24.33
C ALA A 157 -10.20 -21.40 -23.86
N GLU A 158 -9.60 -20.29 -23.42
CA GLU A 158 -8.22 -20.24 -22.94
C GLU A 158 -8.12 -20.83 -21.52
N TYR A 159 -7.24 -21.81 -21.32
CA TYR A 159 -7.02 -22.45 -20.01
C TYR A 159 -6.69 -21.44 -18.89
N LYS A 160 -5.75 -20.50 -19.16
CA LYS A 160 -5.32 -19.49 -18.17
C LYS A 160 -6.46 -18.56 -17.77
N VAL A 161 -7.36 -18.22 -18.69
CA VAL A 161 -8.53 -17.38 -18.41
C VAL A 161 -9.51 -18.13 -17.50
N ARG A 162 -9.79 -19.40 -17.81
CA ARG A 162 -10.65 -20.24 -16.95
C ARG A 162 -10.13 -20.36 -15.53
N GLU A 163 -8.83 -20.62 -15.36
CA GLU A 163 -8.22 -20.71 -14.03
C GLU A 163 -8.26 -19.36 -13.29
N PHE A 164 -8.07 -18.25 -14.00
CA PHE A 164 -8.19 -16.93 -13.41
C PHE A 164 -9.65 -16.65 -12.95
N VAL A 165 -10.65 -16.88 -13.81
CA VAL A 165 -12.08 -16.70 -13.45
C VAL A 165 -12.44 -17.59 -12.27
N LYS A 166 -12.00 -18.85 -12.25
CA LYS A 166 -12.22 -19.77 -11.14
C LYS A 166 -11.57 -19.29 -9.84
N LYS A 167 -10.39 -18.65 -9.95
CA LYS A 167 -9.70 -18.07 -8.80
C LYS A 167 -10.45 -16.87 -8.24
N ILE A 168 -10.87 -15.90 -9.07
CA ILE A 168 -11.54 -14.68 -8.59
C ILE A 168 -12.91 -14.99 -7.97
N ARG A 169 -13.63 -16.01 -8.45
CA ARG A 169 -14.89 -16.49 -7.85
C ARG A 169 -14.74 -17.02 -6.42
N ARG A 170 -13.53 -17.45 -6.05
CA ARG A 170 -13.21 -18.01 -4.72
C ARG A 170 -12.48 -17.02 -3.84
N THR A 171 -12.11 -15.86 -4.38
CA THR A 171 -11.36 -14.83 -3.67
C THR A 171 -12.32 -13.69 -3.35
N PRO A 172 -12.35 -13.20 -2.11
CA PRO A 172 -13.13 -12.01 -1.77
C PRO A 172 -12.79 -10.83 -2.68
N ALA A 173 -13.79 -10.06 -3.09
CA ALA A 173 -13.63 -8.89 -3.94
C ALA A 173 -13.10 -7.67 -3.17
N TYR A 174 -12.15 -7.89 -2.25
CA TYR A 174 -11.56 -6.86 -1.40
C TYR A 174 -10.04 -6.88 -1.53
N ILE A 175 -9.42 -5.69 -1.52
CA ILE A 175 -7.97 -5.56 -1.59
C ILE A 175 -7.43 -5.29 -0.19
N SER A 176 -6.56 -6.17 0.30
CA SER A 176 -5.88 -6.01 1.57
C SER A 176 -4.37 -5.90 1.33
N TYR A 177 -3.83 -4.71 1.52
CA TYR A 177 -2.40 -4.44 1.38
C TYR A 177 -1.63 -4.69 2.66
N ASP A 178 -0.39 -5.18 2.49
CA ASP A 178 0.62 -5.24 3.53
C ASP A 178 1.71 -4.20 3.23
N ALA A 179 1.80 -3.18 4.07
CA ALA A 179 2.74 -2.07 3.94
C ALA A 179 4.14 -2.38 4.49
N PHE A 180 4.31 -3.50 5.19
CA PHE A 180 5.54 -3.82 5.92
C PHE A 180 6.30 -5.02 5.36
N LYS A 181 5.71 -5.78 4.45
CA LYS A 181 6.28 -7.03 3.94
C LYS A 181 7.54 -6.83 3.10
N THR A 182 7.64 -5.72 2.36
CA THR A 182 8.76 -5.48 1.47
C THR A 182 9.81 -4.59 2.12
N LYS A 183 11.10 -4.89 1.92
CA LYS A 183 12.21 -4.07 2.45
C LYS A 183 12.16 -2.62 1.96
N THR A 184 11.74 -2.40 0.72
CA THR A 184 11.71 -1.08 0.08
C THR A 184 10.43 -0.29 0.34
N GLY A 185 9.47 -0.83 1.11
CA GLY A 185 8.21 -0.13 1.42
C GLY A 185 7.16 -0.14 0.29
N ARG A 186 7.41 -0.83 -0.82
CA ARG A 186 6.37 -1.08 -1.82
C ARG A 186 5.25 -1.92 -1.22
N LEU A 187 4.01 -1.58 -1.51
CA LEU A 187 2.88 -2.37 -1.06
C LEU A 187 2.92 -3.78 -1.64
N SER A 188 2.63 -4.76 -0.82
CA SER A 188 2.27 -6.11 -1.22
C SER A 188 0.83 -6.41 -0.82
N THR A 189 0.28 -7.55 -1.19
CA THR A 189 -1.06 -7.97 -0.75
C THR A 189 -0.97 -9.20 0.13
N PHE A 190 -1.91 -9.32 1.08
CA PHE A 190 -2.10 -10.56 1.83
C PHE A 190 -2.60 -11.68 0.91
N SER A 191 -2.37 -12.94 1.27
CA SER A 191 -2.74 -14.11 0.45
C SER A 191 -4.25 -14.25 0.22
N SER A 192 -5.07 -13.75 1.14
CA SER A 192 -6.54 -13.72 1.05
C SER A 192 -7.09 -12.54 0.24
N SER A 193 -6.24 -11.61 -0.18
CA SER A 193 -6.62 -10.42 -0.94
C SER A 193 -6.98 -10.75 -2.38
N PHE A 194 -7.86 -9.95 -2.98
CA PHE A 194 -8.03 -9.93 -4.43
C PHE A 194 -6.67 -9.72 -5.12
N PRO A 195 -6.31 -10.50 -6.18
CA PRO A 195 -4.95 -10.58 -6.72
C PRO A 195 -4.55 -9.39 -7.60
N ILE A 196 -4.81 -8.15 -7.17
CA ILE A 196 -4.63 -6.93 -7.97
C ILE A 196 -3.20 -6.76 -8.47
N LEU A 197 -2.19 -7.02 -7.64
CA LEU A 197 -0.77 -6.81 -7.99
C LEU A 197 -0.22 -7.88 -8.96
N THR A 198 -0.85 -9.05 -9.02
CA THR A 198 -0.38 -10.19 -9.83
C THR A 198 -1.27 -10.48 -11.03
N MET A 199 -2.35 -9.71 -11.19
CA MET A 199 -3.31 -9.89 -12.27
C MET A 199 -2.71 -9.46 -13.61
N HIS A 200 -2.80 -10.36 -14.61
CA HIS A 200 -2.36 -10.03 -15.97
C HIS A 200 -3.20 -8.87 -16.52
N LYS A 201 -2.55 -7.97 -17.27
CA LYS A 201 -3.19 -6.77 -17.82
C LYS A 201 -4.45 -7.05 -18.63
N ASP A 202 -4.46 -8.16 -19.39
CA ASP A 202 -5.61 -8.55 -20.24
C ASP A 202 -6.84 -8.96 -19.42
N TYR A 203 -6.68 -9.23 -18.14
CA TYR A 203 -7.78 -9.60 -17.23
C TYR A 203 -8.33 -8.41 -16.44
N ARG A 204 -7.64 -7.26 -16.47
CA ARG A 204 -8.04 -6.07 -15.71
C ARG A 204 -9.41 -5.54 -16.07
N LYS A 205 -9.93 -5.86 -17.26
CA LYS A 205 -11.27 -5.47 -17.68
C LYS A 205 -12.42 -6.03 -16.80
N VAL A 206 -12.15 -7.03 -15.96
CA VAL A 206 -13.12 -7.51 -14.98
C VAL A 206 -13.38 -6.50 -13.84
N ILE A 207 -12.52 -5.50 -13.64
CA ILE A 207 -12.72 -4.49 -12.61
C ILE A 207 -13.40 -3.28 -13.25
N THR A 208 -14.59 -2.98 -12.78
CA THR A 208 -15.43 -1.84 -13.19
C THR A 208 -15.57 -0.84 -12.03
N PRO A 209 -15.90 0.43 -12.27
CA PRO A 209 -16.14 1.38 -11.21
C PRO A 209 -17.42 1.06 -10.42
N ASN A 210 -17.49 1.46 -9.16
CA ASN A 210 -18.72 1.56 -8.40
C ASN A 210 -19.46 2.88 -8.70
N ASN A 211 -18.71 3.96 -8.98
CA ASN A 211 -19.22 5.23 -9.48
C ASN A 211 -19.30 5.21 -11.03
N ASP A 212 -18.77 6.24 -11.69
CA ASP A 212 -18.92 6.43 -13.13
C ASP A 212 -17.70 5.98 -13.92
N TRP A 213 -16.48 6.16 -13.38
CA TRP A 213 -15.22 5.93 -14.07
C TRP A 213 -14.15 5.36 -13.14
N LEU A 214 -13.24 4.58 -13.70
CA LEU A 214 -11.92 4.40 -13.11
C LEU A 214 -10.96 5.42 -13.73
N VAL A 215 -10.26 6.17 -12.89
CA VAL A 215 -9.24 7.14 -13.31
C VAL A 215 -7.90 6.71 -12.73
N GLU A 216 -6.91 6.53 -13.61
CA GLU A 216 -5.54 6.15 -13.26
C GLU A 216 -4.63 7.38 -13.36
N PHE A 217 -3.84 7.64 -12.33
CA PHE A 217 -2.71 8.56 -12.36
C PHE A 217 -1.41 7.77 -12.17
N ASP A 218 -0.47 7.94 -13.10
CA ASP A 218 0.79 7.22 -13.13
C ASP A 218 1.98 8.17 -13.31
N PHE A 219 3.04 7.98 -12.52
CA PHE A 219 4.25 8.75 -12.65
C PHE A 219 5.04 8.33 -13.89
N ASN A 220 5.45 9.30 -14.69
CA ASN A 220 6.36 9.05 -15.79
C ASN A 220 7.75 8.69 -15.27
N ALA A 221 8.05 7.37 -15.21
CA ALA A 221 9.33 6.80 -14.77
C ALA A 221 9.80 7.34 -13.39
N ALA A 222 9.02 7.07 -12.36
CA ALA A 222 9.21 7.57 -10.99
C ALA A 222 10.66 7.43 -10.48
N GLU A 223 11.30 6.28 -10.69
CA GLU A 223 12.65 6.00 -10.18
C GLU A 223 13.72 6.93 -10.77
N LEU A 224 13.65 7.23 -12.07
CA LEU A 224 14.59 8.17 -12.70
C LEU A 224 14.38 9.60 -12.20
N ARG A 225 13.12 10.00 -12.00
CA ARG A 225 12.78 11.31 -11.45
C ARG A 225 13.20 11.43 -9.98
N VAL A 226 13.10 10.35 -9.22
CA VAL A 226 13.64 10.28 -7.86
C VAL A 226 15.15 10.49 -7.87
N MET A 227 15.90 9.86 -8.79
CA MET A 227 17.34 10.08 -8.89
C MET A 227 17.69 11.54 -9.14
N LEU A 228 17.02 12.19 -10.11
CA LEU A 228 17.22 13.63 -10.38
C LEU A 228 16.93 14.47 -9.12
N GLY A 229 15.81 14.19 -8.43
CA GLY A 229 15.45 14.90 -7.20
C GLY A 229 16.44 14.69 -6.05
N LEU A 230 16.95 13.45 -5.86
CA LEU A 230 17.96 13.15 -4.84
C LEU A 230 19.30 13.86 -5.10
N LEU A 231 19.61 14.12 -6.38
CA LEU A 231 20.77 14.89 -6.82
C LEU A 231 20.52 16.41 -6.80
N GLY A 232 19.30 16.87 -6.47
CA GLY A 232 18.94 18.29 -6.51
C GLY A 232 18.79 18.86 -7.91
N LEU A 233 18.62 18.01 -8.94
CA LEU A 233 18.48 18.43 -10.33
C LEU A 233 17.01 18.76 -10.64
N GLN A 234 16.83 19.71 -11.59
CA GLN A 234 15.49 20.13 -12.02
C GLN A 234 14.74 19.00 -12.75
N GLN A 235 13.45 18.85 -12.45
CA GLN A 235 12.61 17.84 -13.10
C GLN A 235 12.27 18.23 -14.55
N PRO A 236 12.50 17.32 -15.53
CA PRO A 236 12.06 17.55 -16.91
C PRO A 236 10.53 17.66 -17.00
N LYS A 237 10.02 18.63 -17.75
CA LYS A 237 8.59 18.82 -18.02
C LYS A 237 8.05 17.79 -19.02
N GLU A 238 8.89 17.36 -19.98
CA GLU A 238 8.57 16.33 -20.96
C GLU A 238 8.68 14.92 -20.41
N ASP A 239 8.38 13.92 -21.26
CA ASP A 239 8.65 12.51 -20.99
C ASP A 239 10.14 12.29 -20.72
N ILE A 240 10.47 11.63 -19.61
CA ILE A 240 11.87 11.51 -19.18
C ILE A 240 12.72 10.70 -20.17
N HIS A 241 12.12 9.77 -20.91
CA HIS A 241 12.87 9.00 -21.91
C HIS A 241 13.15 9.84 -23.16
N GLU A 242 12.23 10.75 -23.56
CA GLU A 242 12.47 11.74 -24.62
C GLU A 242 13.53 12.76 -24.18
N TRP A 243 13.46 13.18 -22.92
CA TRP A 243 14.49 14.05 -22.34
C TRP A 243 15.87 13.37 -22.32
N ASN A 244 15.93 12.07 -21.96
CA ASN A 244 17.15 11.28 -21.96
C ASN A 244 17.73 11.14 -23.38
N MET A 245 16.90 10.98 -24.41
CA MET A 245 17.36 10.94 -25.80
C MET A 245 18.11 12.22 -26.19
N LYS A 246 17.69 13.36 -25.67
CA LYS A 246 18.31 14.67 -25.98
C LYS A 246 19.53 14.98 -25.11
N ASN A 247 19.52 14.54 -23.85
CA ASN A 247 20.48 15.02 -22.85
C ASN A 247 21.45 13.95 -22.34
N VAL A 248 21.19 12.68 -22.64
CA VAL A 248 21.98 11.54 -22.14
C VAL A 248 22.52 10.66 -23.25
N PHE A 249 21.71 10.39 -24.27
CA PHE A 249 22.05 9.45 -25.33
C PHE A 249 22.31 10.17 -26.65
N GLU A 250 23.55 10.22 -27.10
CA GLU A 250 23.89 10.74 -28.43
C GLU A 250 23.41 9.75 -29.50
N GLY A 251 22.69 10.27 -30.52
CA GLY A 251 22.27 9.49 -31.68
C GLY A 251 21.11 8.49 -31.48
N VAL A 252 20.54 8.40 -30.27
CA VAL A 252 19.37 7.55 -30.02
C VAL A 252 18.10 8.33 -30.34
N THR A 253 17.37 7.88 -31.36
CA THR A 253 16.12 8.49 -31.84
C THR A 253 14.86 7.72 -31.45
N ASP A 254 15.01 6.48 -30.96
CA ASP A 254 13.88 5.65 -30.51
C ASP A 254 13.74 5.69 -28.99
N ARG A 255 12.58 6.16 -28.51
CA ARG A 255 12.20 6.22 -27.10
C ARG A 255 12.25 4.84 -26.40
N LYS A 256 11.91 3.77 -27.11
CA LYS A 256 11.94 2.39 -26.54
C LYS A 256 13.36 1.95 -26.29
N ILE A 257 14.29 2.30 -27.19
CA ILE A 257 15.72 2.01 -27.04
C ILE A 257 16.27 2.81 -25.85
N ALA A 258 16.00 4.11 -25.76
CA ALA A 258 16.41 4.95 -24.66
C ALA A 258 15.91 4.38 -23.31
N LYS A 259 14.62 3.98 -23.24
CA LYS A 259 14.04 3.31 -22.06
C LYS A 259 14.78 2.02 -21.71
N LYS A 260 15.04 1.15 -22.67
CA LYS A 260 15.75 -0.12 -22.44
C LYS A 260 17.18 0.11 -21.93
N ASN A 261 17.90 1.06 -22.51
CA ASN A 261 19.29 1.34 -22.15
C ASN A 261 19.40 1.92 -20.74
N ILE A 262 18.56 2.88 -20.37
CA ILE A 262 18.59 3.48 -19.03
C ILE A 262 18.23 2.48 -17.93
N PHE A 263 17.26 1.60 -18.16
CA PHE A 263 16.91 0.58 -17.18
C PHE A 263 17.95 -0.56 -17.11
N ALA A 264 18.57 -0.92 -18.23
CA ALA A 264 19.69 -1.88 -18.23
C ALA A 264 20.90 -1.33 -17.46
N TRP A 265 21.13 -0.01 -17.51
CA TRP A 265 22.13 0.66 -16.68
C TRP A 265 21.69 0.73 -15.21
N LEU A 266 20.45 1.14 -14.93
CA LEU A 266 19.95 1.34 -13.58
C LEU A 266 20.00 0.07 -12.73
N TYR A 267 19.59 -1.07 -13.31
CA TYR A 267 19.50 -2.37 -12.61
C TYR A 267 20.68 -3.33 -12.94
N GLY A 268 21.53 -2.97 -13.88
CA GLY A 268 22.66 -3.80 -14.30
C GLY A 268 23.99 -3.29 -13.77
N SER A 269 25.03 -4.08 -14.06
CA SER A 269 26.42 -3.73 -13.76
C SER A 269 27.07 -2.84 -14.84
N LYS A 270 26.34 -2.50 -15.90
CA LYS A 270 26.89 -1.74 -17.04
C LYS A 270 27.26 -0.33 -16.60
N LYS A 271 28.48 0.07 -16.94
CA LYS A 271 28.95 1.47 -16.76
C LYS A 271 28.71 2.22 -18.06
N ASP A 272 28.15 3.42 -17.95
CA ASP A 272 27.93 4.33 -19.07
C ASP A 272 28.22 5.76 -18.58
N LYS A 273 29.28 6.36 -19.14
CA LYS A 273 29.75 7.69 -18.69
C LYS A 273 28.74 8.80 -18.91
N ASN A 274 27.97 8.74 -19.99
CA ASN A 274 26.97 9.75 -20.32
C ASN A 274 25.79 9.67 -19.34
N ILE A 275 25.35 8.45 -19.00
CA ILE A 275 24.29 8.25 -17.99
C ILE A 275 24.82 8.67 -16.60
N GLU A 276 26.02 8.25 -16.23
CA GLU A 276 26.64 8.59 -14.92
C GLU A 276 26.84 10.10 -14.74
N SER A 277 27.10 10.87 -15.81
CA SER A 277 27.25 12.33 -15.71
C SER A 277 25.98 13.04 -15.27
N VAL A 278 24.80 12.44 -15.56
CA VAL A 278 23.48 12.98 -15.20
C VAL A 278 22.91 12.29 -13.96
N TYR A 279 22.91 10.95 -13.96
CA TYR A 279 22.32 10.13 -12.90
C TYR A 279 23.39 9.57 -11.95
N ASN A 280 24.19 10.42 -11.35
CA ASN A 280 25.37 10.07 -10.56
C ASN A 280 25.06 9.11 -9.39
N ARG A 281 25.13 7.78 -9.67
CA ARG A 281 24.89 6.74 -8.66
C ARG A 281 25.87 6.83 -7.49
N ALA A 282 27.12 7.18 -7.75
CA ALA A 282 28.14 7.28 -6.72
C ALA A 282 27.81 8.37 -5.70
N ALA A 283 27.35 9.54 -6.17
CA ALA A 283 26.92 10.63 -5.28
C ALA A 283 25.69 10.26 -4.44
N ILE A 284 24.70 9.57 -5.05
CA ILE A 284 23.52 9.07 -4.31
C ILE A 284 23.96 8.07 -3.24
N LYS A 285 24.81 7.11 -3.60
CA LYS A 285 25.33 6.11 -2.67
C LYS A 285 26.06 6.73 -1.50
N GLN A 286 27.00 7.63 -1.78
CA GLN A 286 27.78 8.33 -0.74
C GLN A 286 26.88 9.10 0.24
N LYS A 287 25.78 9.66 -0.26
CA LYS A 287 24.89 10.49 0.57
C LYS A 287 23.90 9.68 1.40
N TYR A 288 23.44 8.53 0.92
CA TYR A 288 22.31 7.81 1.50
C TYR A 288 22.64 6.43 2.06
N TRP A 289 23.87 5.92 1.88
CA TRP A 289 24.30 4.64 2.40
C TRP A 289 25.58 4.80 3.26
N ASP A 290 25.53 4.30 4.49
CA ASP A 290 26.61 4.42 5.49
C ASP A 290 27.58 3.23 5.53
N GLY A 291 27.42 2.25 4.61
CA GLY A 291 28.19 1.00 4.57
C GLY A 291 27.41 -0.21 5.08
N GLN A 292 26.35 0.00 5.85
CA GLN A 292 25.47 -1.04 6.38
C GLN A 292 23.98 -0.75 6.10
N TYR A 293 23.56 0.52 6.22
CA TYR A 293 22.17 0.93 6.07
C TYR A 293 22.01 2.00 4.99
N VAL A 294 20.92 1.86 4.22
CA VAL A 294 20.37 2.95 3.42
C VAL A 294 19.49 3.79 4.33
N ASN A 295 19.71 5.10 4.37
CA ASN A 295 18.91 6.08 5.11
C ASN A 295 18.25 7.02 4.10
N THR A 296 16.93 6.84 3.84
CA THR A 296 16.22 7.64 2.84
C THR A 296 15.83 9.02 3.37
N ILE A 297 15.50 9.95 2.46
CA ILE A 297 14.99 11.29 2.81
C ILE A 297 13.69 11.26 3.62
N PHE A 298 13.02 10.12 3.67
CA PHE A 298 11.77 9.91 4.41
C PHE A 298 11.98 9.17 5.74
N ASN A 299 13.20 9.12 6.25
CA ASN A 299 13.60 8.45 7.49
C ASN A 299 13.36 6.93 7.50
N ARG A 300 13.30 6.31 6.32
CA ARG A 300 13.32 4.86 6.23
C ARG A 300 14.75 4.37 6.26
N GLN A 301 15.03 3.42 7.17
CA GLN A 301 16.32 2.76 7.30
C GLN A 301 16.20 1.32 6.80
N ILE A 302 17.12 0.89 5.91
CA ILE A 302 17.10 -0.43 5.29
C ILE A 302 18.51 -1.01 5.31
N GLU A 303 18.69 -2.18 5.87
CA GLU A 303 19.96 -2.91 5.79
C GLU A 303 20.23 -3.33 4.34
N ALA A 304 21.39 -2.92 3.83
CA ALA A 304 21.79 -3.13 2.45
C ALA A 304 23.29 -3.31 2.31
N ASP A 305 23.69 -4.26 1.49
CA ASP A 305 25.05 -4.39 1.01
C ASP A 305 25.37 -3.36 -0.10
N ASP A 306 26.63 -3.35 -0.54
CA ASP A 306 27.13 -2.47 -1.60
C ASP A 306 26.31 -2.59 -2.90
N PHE A 307 25.96 -3.80 -3.27
CA PHE A 307 25.26 -4.08 -4.53
C PHE A 307 23.80 -3.59 -4.51
N HIS A 308 23.10 -3.76 -3.40
CA HIS A 308 21.68 -3.39 -3.27
C HIS A 308 21.44 -1.94 -2.83
N SER A 309 22.49 -1.25 -2.31
CA SER A 309 22.35 0.07 -1.67
C SER A 309 21.68 1.11 -2.57
N ILE A 310 22.11 1.24 -3.82
CA ILE A 310 21.52 2.18 -4.80
C ILE A 310 20.08 1.84 -5.11
N ASN A 311 19.83 0.55 -5.40
CA ASN A 311 18.51 0.10 -5.77
C ASN A 311 17.51 0.30 -4.63
N TYR A 312 17.89 -0.04 -3.39
CA TYR A 312 17.04 0.18 -2.22
C TYR A 312 16.82 1.67 -1.95
N THR A 313 17.83 2.53 -2.13
CA THR A 313 17.67 3.99 -2.00
C THR A 313 16.60 4.51 -2.96
N ILE A 314 16.70 4.17 -4.24
CA ILE A 314 15.81 4.69 -5.28
C ILE A 314 14.41 4.11 -5.15
N GLN A 315 14.28 2.78 -5.05
CA GLN A 315 12.97 2.11 -4.97
C GLN A 315 12.20 2.51 -3.71
N SER A 316 12.89 2.60 -2.58
CA SER A 316 12.28 2.95 -1.31
C SER A 316 11.84 4.41 -1.28
N THR A 317 12.67 5.31 -1.82
CA THR A 317 12.29 6.72 -1.93
C THR A 317 11.11 6.90 -2.88
N ALA A 318 11.08 6.17 -4.01
CA ALA A 318 9.97 6.20 -4.95
C ALA A 318 8.67 5.65 -4.33
N ALA A 319 8.76 4.55 -3.59
CA ALA A 319 7.62 3.95 -2.89
C ALA A 319 7.04 4.91 -1.84
N ASP A 320 7.87 5.44 -0.95
CA ASP A 320 7.42 6.37 0.09
C ASP A 320 6.87 7.68 -0.51
N LEU A 321 7.46 8.17 -1.59
CA LEU A 321 6.98 9.35 -2.30
C LEU A 321 5.59 9.10 -2.91
N PHE A 322 5.41 7.98 -3.60
CA PHE A 322 4.12 7.58 -4.17
C PHE A 322 3.04 7.47 -3.08
N LEU A 323 3.33 6.78 -1.97
CA LEU A 323 2.38 6.59 -0.87
C LEU A 323 2.02 7.92 -0.20
N ARG A 324 2.96 8.84 -0.08
CA ARG A 324 2.69 10.21 0.43
C ARG A 324 1.77 11.00 -0.50
N GLN A 325 1.94 10.86 -1.82
CA GLN A 325 1.05 11.52 -2.78
C GLN A 325 -0.34 10.85 -2.78
N MET A 326 -0.42 9.52 -2.66
CA MET A 326 -1.70 8.81 -2.47
C MET A 326 -2.45 9.32 -1.23
N ILE A 327 -1.77 9.50 -0.10
CA ILE A 327 -2.37 10.07 1.12
C ILE A 327 -2.89 11.49 0.89
N LYS A 328 -2.14 12.34 0.16
CA LYS A 328 -2.60 13.71 -0.15
C LYS A 328 -3.86 13.70 -1.01
N VAL A 329 -3.91 12.85 -2.03
CA VAL A 329 -5.09 12.69 -2.88
C VAL A 329 -6.27 12.14 -2.08
N TRP A 330 -6.03 11.16 -1.22
CA TRP A 330 -7.06 10.62 -0.33
C TRP A 330 -7.68 11.70 0.57
N LYS A 331 -6.85 12.56 1.17
CA LYS A 331 -7.33 13.69 1.98
C LYS A 331 -8.11 14.71 1.14
N LEU A 332 -7.69 14.96 -0.09
CA LEU A 332 -8.39 15.86 -1.01
C LEU A 332 -9.80 15.35 -1.37
N LEU A 333 -9.96 14.02 -1.42
CA LEU A 333 -11.23 13.37 -1.73
C LEU A 333 -12.12 13.14 -0.49
N GLU A 334 -11.71 13.58 0.69
CA GLU A 334 -12.53 13.47 1.91
C GLU A 334 -13.86 14.20 1.74
N GLY A 335 -14.98 13.50 1.97
CA GLY A 335 -16.34 14.05 1.80
C GLY A 335 -16.81 14.15 0.35
N LYS A 336 -16.07 13.58 -0.62
CA LYS A 336 -16.46 13.47 -2.02
C LYS A 336 -17.08 12.11 -2.32
N LYS A 337 -17.74 11.99 -3.48
CA LYS A 337 -18.21 10.69 -3.98
C LYS A 337 -17.08 9.86 -4.56
N SER A 338 -16.14 10.52 -5.21
CA SER A 338 -14.91 9.90 -5.72
C SER A 338 -14.00 9.50 -4.56
N TYR A 339 -13.30 8.38 -4.71
CA TYR A 339 -12.40 7.88 -3.67
C TYR A 339 -11.22 7.09 -4.25
N VAL A 340 -10.17 6.92 -3.46
CA VAL A 340 -9.04 6.06 -3.81
C VAL A 340 -9.50 4.60 -3.80
N ALA A 341 -9.58 3.98 -4.98
CA ALA A 341 -10.04 2.60 -5.11
C ALA A 341 -8.93 1.60 -4.76
N PHE A 342 -7.74 1.78 -5.35
CA PHE A 342 -6.56 0.95 -5.09
C PHE A 342 -5.31 1.56 -5.73
N SER A 343 -4.16 0.95 -5.45
CA SER A 343 -2.89 1.26 -6.12
C SER A 343 -2.36 0.03 -6.87
N LEU A 344 -1.66 0.26 -7.97
CA LEU A 344 -0.97 -0.78 -8.70
C LEU A 344 0.45 -0.31 -9.05
N HIS A 345 1.44 -0.82 -8.31
CA HIS A 345 2.83 -0.35 -8.38
C HIS A 345 2.92 1.15 -8.11
N ASP A 346 3.23 1.95 -9.14
CA ASP A 346 3.41 3.40 -9.08
C ASP A 346 2.16 4.15 -9.63
N SER A 347 1.05 3.43 -9.89
CA SER A 347 -0.22 3.99 -10.36
C SER A 347 -1.24 4.07 -9.24
N LEU A 348 -1.91 5.20 -9.14
CA LEU A 348 -3.05 5.45 -8.26
C LEU A 348 -4.35 5.35 -9.05
N ILE A 349 -5.27 4.50 -8.61
CA ILE A 349 -6.57 4.32 -9.24
C ILE A 349 -7.66 4.89 -8.34
N ILE A 350 -8.46 5.77 -8.92
CA ILE A 350 -9.60 6.43 -8.28
C ILE A 350 -10.88 5.89 -8.90
N ASP A 351 -11.84 5.51 -8.07
CA ASP A 351 -13.22 5.29 -8.46
C ASP A 351 -13.90 6.66 -8.46
N PHE A 352 -14.17 7.18 -9.65
CA PHE A 352 -14.45 8.60 -9.88
C PHE A 352 -15.90 8.82 -10.27
N SER A 353 -16.54 9.79 -9.60
CA SER A 353 -17.90 10.23 -9.90
C SER A 353 -17.89 11.47 -10.79
N ASP A 354 -18.83 11.53 -11.75
CA ASP A 354 -19.05 12.71 -12.60
C ASP A 354 -19.40 13.97 -11.77
N GLU A 355 -19.95 13.80 -10.55
CA GLU A 355 -20.23 14.93 -9.64
C GLU A 355 -18.96 15.65 -9.16
N ASP A 356 -17.81 14.98 -9.18
CA ASP A 356 -16.52 15.53 -8.76
C ASP A 356 -15.64 15.95 -9.96
N GLN A 357 -16.20 16.08 -11.17
CA GLN A 357 -15.46 16.32 -12.43
C GLN A 357 -14.50 17.52 -12.34
N GLN A 358 -14.88 18.59 -11.64
CA GLN A 358 -14.05 19.79 -11.46
C GLN A 358 -12.76 19.52 -10.70
N MET A 359 -12.67 18.43 -9.94
CA MET A 359 -11.49 18.11 -9.12
C MET A 359 -10.38 17.40 -9.88
N ILE A 360 -10.62 16.94 -11.10
CA ILE A 360 -9.65 16.11 -11.85
C ILE A 360 -8.29 16.79 -12.04
N ASN A 361 -8.30 18.10 -12.31
CA ASN A 361 -7.08 18.91 -12.46
C ASN A 361 -6.33 19.03 -11.12
N GLU A 362 -7.06 19.31 -10.05
CA GLU A 362 -6.50 19.47 -8.71
C GLU A 362 -5.89 18.16 -8.21
N ILE A 363 -6.58 17.03 -8.41
CA ILE A 363 -6.06 15.70 -8.09
C ILE A 363 -4.73 15.45 -8.81
N LYS A 364 -4.67 15.72 -10.11
CA LYS A 364 -3.44 15.57 -10.91
C LYS A 364 -2.32 16.45 -10.39
N GLU A 365 -2.60 17.71 -10.08
CA GLU A 365 -1.61 18.66 -9.57
C GLU A 365 -1.11 18.24 -8.16
N VAL A 366 -2.00 17.85 -7.27
CA VAL A 366 -1.63 17.35 -5.94
C VAL A 366 -0.76 16.10 -6.06
N PHE A 367 -1.13 15.18 -6.95
CA PHE A 367 -0.35 13.95 -7.18
C PHE A 367 1.02 14.25 -7.80
N ALA A 368 1.10 15.20 -8.72
CA ALA A 368 2.34 15.58 -9.41
C ALA A 368 3.33 16.36 -8.53
N ASN A 369 2.84 17.18 -7.57
CA ASN A 369 3.66 18.06 -6.73
C ASN A 369 4.30 17.30 -5.57
N THR A 370 5.49 16.76 -5.82
CA THR A 370 6.25 15.95 -4.85
C THR A 370 7.30 16.77 -4.09
N SER A 371 7.84 16.21 -3.01
CA SER A 371 8.98 16.81 -2.29
C SER A 371 10.30 16.82 -3.08
N LEU A 372 10.36 16.08 -4.20
CA LEU A 372 11.49 16.03 -5.12
C LEU A 372 11.25 16.82 -6.42
N GLY A 373 10.31 17.76 -6.40
CA GLY A 373 9.90 18.57 -7.53
C GLY A 373 8.60 18.07 -8.20
N LYS A 374 8.16 18.79 -9.21
CA LYS A 374 6.94 18.44 -9.95
C LYS A 374 7.22 17.32 -10.95
N PHE A 375 6.68 16.13 -10.69
CA PHE A 375 6.81 14.97 -11.55
C PHE A 375 5.77 15.04 -12.69
N LYS A 376 6.15 14.56 -13.87
CA LYS A 376 5.18 14.37 -14.95
C LYS A 376 4.27 13.19 -14.61
N VAL A 377 2.96 13.41 -14.71
CA VAL A 377 1.90 12.42 -14.46
C VAL A 377 1.12 12.19 -15.75
N SER A 378 0.90 10.94 -16.10
CA SER A 378 -0.10 10.54 -17.09
C SER A 378 -1.44 10.27 -16.39
N ALA A 379 -2.54 10.62 -17.06
CA ALA A 379 -3.89 10.30 -16.60
C ALA A 379 -4.61 9.49 -17.67
N ASN A 380 -5.26 8.41 -17.25
CA ASN A 380 -6.10 7.57 -18.09
C ASN A 380 -7.46 7.38 -17.41
N ALA A 381 -8.53 7.23 -18.20
CA ALA A 381 -9.87 6.95 -17.69
C ALA A 381 -10.55 5.84 -18.50
N GLY A 382 -11.41 5.06 -17.85
CA GLY A 382 -12.16 3.99 -18.51
C GLY A 382 -13.36 3.52 -17.70
N LYS A 383 -14.28 2.84 -18.37
CA LYS A 383 -15.42 2.15 -17.72
C LYS A 383 -15.04 0.77 -17.18
N ASN A 384 -13.81 0.36 -17.40
CA ASN A 384 -13.15 -0.78 -16.76
C ASN A 384 -11.65 -0.57 -16.73
N PHE A 385 -10.94 -1.29 -15.86
CA PHE A 385 -9.51 -1.11 -15.66
C PHE A 385 -8.62 -1.67 -16.81
N GLY A 386 -9.19 -2.46 -17.71
CA GLY A 386 -8.46 -3.03 -18.86
C GLY A 386 -8.47 -2.14 -20.10
N GLU A 387 -9.46 -1.25 -20.22
CA GLU A 387 -9.70 -0.44 -21.41
C GLU A 387 -9.62 1.06 -21.11
N MET A 388 -8.53 1.43 -20.44
CA MET A 388 -8.24 2.80 -20.06
C MET A 388 -7.75 3.61 -21.29
N ARG A 389 -8.25 4.82 -21.45
CA ARG A 389 -7.84 5.76 -22.52
C ARG A 389 -7.22 7.01 -21.90
N LYS A 390 -6.23 7.56 -22.60
CA LYS A 390 -5.57 8.79 -22.16
C LYS A 390 -6.59 9.90 -21.96
N LEU A 391 -6.55 10.49 -20.78
CA LEU A 391 -7.34 11.65 -20.43
C LEU A 391 -6.52 12.91 -20.69
N ASN A 392 -6.99 13.76 -21.62
CA ASN A 392 -6.37 15.05 -21.87
C ASN A 392 -6.88 16.05 -20.82
N ILE A 393 -6.07 16.27 -19.80
CA ILE A 393 -6.34 17.22 -18.72
C ILE A 393 -5.52 18.47 -19.04
N HIS A 394 -6.20 19.57 -19.33
CA HIS A 394 -5.61 20.87 -19.65
C HIS A 394 -5.30 21.69 -18.42
#